data_d2bdc3e1fe5ce876e08dcbaceaf6aad6
#
_entry.id   d2bdc3e1fe5ce876e08dcbaceaf6aad6
#
_cell.length_a   1.000
_cell.length_b   1.000
_cell.length_c   1.000
_cell.angle_alpha   90.00
_cell.angle_beta   90.00
_cell.angle_gamma   90.00
#
_symmetry.space_group_name_H-M   'P 1'
#
loop_
_entity.id
_entity.type
_entity.pdbx_description
1 polymer ?
#
loop_
_entity_poly.entity_id
_entity_poly.type
_entity_poly.pdbx_seq_one_letter_code
_entity_poly.pdbx_strand_id
1 'polypeptide(L)'
;MDVTGAVELYANRIARQIAPVRLTGNYGSEIFRGSVAFRPGKLTEALLEPEFAQSVRTAGATYQEERNGHPLSFIAFKQVPWHHYSRLAVEQSQLTLRSPYLDNDLVALMYRAPSELLSSKEPSLRLIHEGNPLLAKLPTDRGLVYSETPIIGKIRKLSAEFTVRAEYAYDYGMPQRLAELDHLLAPLHLERMLLGRHKFYHFRVWYRDQLSQYLKEILLDSRARHRDYLQGRVLERMVNAHTKGWQNWTQEIHRALTLELLQRQLIERW
;
A
#
# COMPACT_ATOMS: atom_id res chain seq x y z
N MET A 1 -5.57 -4.40 -6.38
CA MET A 1 -5.11 -2.98 -6.43
C MET A 1 -6.34 -2.12 -6.23
N ASP A 2 -6.21 -0.98 -5.62
CA ASP A 2 -7.28 0.01 -5.46
C ASP A 2 -6.99 1.25 -6.33
N VAL A 3 -7.72 2.33 -6.12
CA VAL A 3 -7.57 3.59 -6.88
C VAL A 3 -6.16 4.20 -6.84
N THR A 4 -5.31 3.80 -5.91
CA THR A 4 -3.91 4.26 -5.85
C THR A 4 -3.10 3.80 -7.05
N GLY A 5 -3.57 2.78 -7.77
CA GLY A 5 -2.97 2.30 -9.02
C GLY A 5 -2.87 3.35 -10.12
N ALA A 6 -3.66 4.40 -10.08
CA ALA A 6 -3.58 5.51 -11.02
C ALA A 6 -2.22 6.23 -10.97
N VAL A 7 -1.62 6.35 -9.78
CA VAL A 7 -0.28 6.94 -9.60
C VAL A 7 0.80 6.04 -10.22
N GLU A 8 0.70 4.73 -10.02
CA GLU A 8 1.62 3.75 -10.62
C GLU A 8 1.51 3.77 -12.16
N LEU A 9 0.29 3.83 -12.69
CA LEU A 9 0.05 3.93 -14.12
C LEU A 9 0.72 5.17 -14.72
N TYR A 10 0.53 6.32 -14.09
CA TYR A 10 1.13 7.58 -14.53
C TYR A 10 2.65 7.54 -14.48
N ALA A 11 3.24 7.07 -13.38
CA ALA A 11 4.68 6.96 -13.22
C ALA A 11 5.31 6.03 -14.28
N ASN A 12 4.68 4.88 -14.56
CA ASN A 12 5.16 3.95 -15.58
C ASN A 12 4.98 4.50 -17.01
N ARG A 13 3.94 5.31 -17.27
CA ARG A 13 3.77 6.02 -18.54
C ARG A 13 4.92 6.99 -18.80
N ILE A 14 5.39 7.70 -17.78
CA ILE A 14 6.57 8.58 -17.90
C ILE A 14 7.84 7.73 -18.07
N ALA A 15 8.02 6.69 -17.27
CA ALA A 15 9.18 5.82 -17.35
C ALA A 15 9.35 5.16 -18.73
N ARG A 16 8.24 4.82 -19.40
CA ARG A 16 8.24 4.28 -20.78
C ARG A 16 8.89 5.23 -21.79
N GLN A 17 8.82 6.54 -21.56
CA GLN A 17 9.47 7.53 -22.44
C GLN A 17 11.00 7.49 -22.34
N ILE A 18 11.53 6.95 -21.24
CA ILE A 18 12.97 6.78 -21.00
C ILE A 18 13.45 5.44 -21.54
N ALA A 19 12.74 4.36 -21.19
CA ALA A 19 13.08 2.99 -21.60
C ALA A 19 11.84 2.07 -21.63
N PRO A 20 11.78 1.12 -22.59
CA PRO A 20 10.66 0.18 -22.70
C PRO A 20 10.72 -0.95 -21.64
N VAL A 21 11.87 -1.15 -21.02
CA VAL A 21 12.10 -2.18 -20.00
C VAL A 21 12.51 -1.55 -18.70
N ARG A 22 11.88 -1.96 -17.60
CA ARG A 22 12.20 -1.54 -16.24
C ARG A 22 12.65 -2.73 -15.41
N LEU A 23 13.85 -2.64 -14.82
CA LEU A 23 14.25 -3.52 -13.75
C LEU A 23 13.58 -3.05 -12.46
N THR A 24 12.94 -3.96 -11.75
CA THR A 24 12.21 -3.65 -10.51
C THR A 24 12.71 -4.47 -9.35
N GLY A 25 12.71 -3.87 -8.14
CA GLY A 25 12.93 -4.55 -6.86
C GLY A 25 11.69 -5.29 -6.32
N ASN A 26 10.59 -5.29 -7.07
CA ASN A 26 9.37 -6.02 -6.68
C ASN A 26 9.71 -7.49 -6.44
N TYR A 27 9.06 -8.08 -5.45
CA TYR A 27 9.27 -9.44 -4.93
C TYR A 27 10.56 -9.67 -4.13
N GLY A 28 11.46 -8.70 -4.02
CA GLY A 28 12.66 -8.87 -3.20
C GLY A 28 12.35 -9.18 -1.74
N SER A 29 11.40 -8.49 -1.14
CA SER A 29 10.96 -8.75 0.24
C SER A 29 10.24 -10.08 0.39
N GLU A 30 9.45 -10.43 -0.59
CA GLU A 30 8.66 -11.66 -0.61
C GLU A 30 9.59 -12.87 -0.74
N ILE A 31 10.52 -12.86 -1.67
CA ILE A 31 11.42 -13.98 -1.94
C ILE A 31 12.51 -14.10 -0.86
N PHE A 32 13.22 -13.02 -0.54
CA PHE A 32 14.31 -13.08 0.43
C PHE A 32 13.89 -13.14 1.89
N ARG A 33 12.67 -12.67 2.21
CA ARG A 33 12.23 -12.57 3.61
C ARG A 33 10.88 -13.20 3.89
N GLY A 34 10.30 -13.92 2.91
CA GLY A 34 8.97 -14.50 3.07
C GLY A 34 7.92 -13.47 3.50
N SER A 35 8.12 -12.19 3.14
CA SER A 35 7.27 -11.09 3.61
C SER A 35 5.91 -11.14 2.94
N VAL A 36 4.87 -11.40 3.73
CA VAL A 36 3.49 -11.36 3.26
C VAL A 36 2.98 -9.92 3.29
N ALA A 37 2.87 -9.32 2.12
CA ALA A 37 2.36 -7.96 1.94
C ALA A 37 0.83 -7.91 1.98
N PHE A 38 0.17 -8.92 1.41
CA PHE A 38 -1.29 -9.01 1.41
C PHE A 38 -1.81 -9.44 2.78
N ARG A 39 -2.65 -8.59 3.37
CA ARG A 39 -3.29 -8.84 4.67
C ARG A 39 -4.72 -8.31 4.62
N PRO A 40 -5.69 -8.98 5.25
CA PRO A 40 -7.02 -8.43 5.44
C PRO A 40 -6.91 -7.09 6.18
N GLY A 41 -7.51 -6.05 5.62
CA GLY A 41 -7.59 -4.75 6.28
C GLY A 41 -8.61 -4.76 7.41
N LYS A 42 -8.48 -3.82 8.34
CA LYS A 42 -9.56 -3.58 9.32
C LYS A 42 -10.82 -3.17 8.58
N LEU A 43 -11.91 -3.80 8.92
CA LEU A 43 -13.22 -3.53 8.36
C LEU A 43 -13.92 -2.45 9.19
N THR A 44 -14.43 -1.42 8.54
CA THR A 44 -15.36 -0.47 9.15
C THR A 44 -16.76 -0.99 8.89
N GLU A 45 -17.23 -1.88 9.77
CA GLU A 45 -18.48 -2.62 9.59
C GLU A 45 -19.70 -1.71 9.39
N ALA A 46 -19.71 -0.55 10.05
CA ALA A 46 -20.81 0.41 9.89
C ALA A 46 -20.96 0.96 8.46
N LEU A 47 -19.95 0.84 7.60
CA LEU A 47 -20.02 1.25 6.19
C LEU A 47 -20.72 0.21 5.30
N LEU A 48 -20.64 -1.06 5.69
CA LEU A 48 -21.13 -2.18 4.90
C LEU A 48 -22.51 -2.62 5.35
N GLU A 49 -23.31 -3.10 4.42
CA GLU A 49 -24.51 -3.84 4.77
C GLU A 49 -24.16 -5.12 5.56
N PRO A 50 -24.98 -5.53 6.55
CA PRO A 50 -24.63 -6.61 7.47
C PRO A 50 -24.29 -7.94 6.78
N GLU A 51 -25.01 -8.30 5.73
CA GLU A 51 -24.80 -9.52 4.96
C GLU A 51 -23.44 -9.48 4.24
N PHE A 52 -23.14 -8.36 3.59
CA PHE A 52 -21.86 -8.16 2.93
C PHE A 52 -20.69 -8.12 3.93
N ALA A 53 -20.89 -7.49 5.10
CA ALA A 53 -19.89 -7.48 6.17
C ALA A 53 -19.58 -8.91 6.66
N GLN A 54 -20.59 -9.79 6.73
CA GLN A 54 -20.39 -11.19 7.08
C GLN A 54 -19.57 -11.92 6.03
N SER A 55 -19.84 -11.71 4.74
CA SER A 55 -19.08 -12.29 3.64
C SER A 55 -17.60 -11.86 3.68
N VAL A 56 -17.33 -10.59 4.00
CA VAL A 56 -15.96 -10.08 4.14
C VAL A 56 -15.25 -10.71 5.36
N ARG A 57 -15.95 -10.96 6.47
CA ARG A 57 -15.38 -11.69 7.63
C ARG A 57 -15.02 -13.13 7.25
N THR A 58 -15.89 -13.82 6.52
CA THR A 58 -15.62 -15.18 6.03
C THR A 58 -14.39 -15.21 5.12
N ALA A 59 -14.25 -14.25 4.20
CA ALA A 59 -13.03 -14.13 3.38
C ALA A 59 -11.77 -13.90 4.23
N GLY A 60 -11.88 -13.18 5.34
CA GLY A 60 -10.79 -13.02 6.31
C GLY A 60 -10.38 -14.32 6.98
N ALA A 61 -11.33 -15.20 7.31
CA ALA A 61 -11.07 -16.55 7.85
C ALA A 61 -10.35 -17.42 6.80
N THR A 62 -10.85 -17.46 5.57
CA THR A 62 -10.21 -18.17 4.45
C THR A 62 -8.76 -17.74 4.26
N TYR A 63 -8.47 -16.43 4.37
CA TYR A 63 -7.09 -15.94 4.30
C TYR A 63 -6.21 -16.55 5.41
N GLN A 64 -6.70 -16.68 6.64
CA GLN A 64 -5.92 -17.25 7.74
C GLN A 64 -5.64 -18.74 7.53
N GLU A 65 -6.62 -19.47 7.02
CA GLU A 65 -6.48 -20.91 6.69
C GLU A 65 -5.44 -21.11 5.58
N GLU A 66 -5.56 -20.35 4.49
CA GLU A 66 -4.66 -20.45 3.33
C GLU A 66 -3.23 -19.99 3.61
N ARG A 67 -3.03 -19.20 4.66
CA ARG A 67 -1.71 -18.75 5.07
C ARG A 67 -0.88 -19.83 5.78
N ASN A 68 -1.47 -20.94 6.14
CA ASN A 68 -0.75 -22.05 6.72
C ASN A 68 0.26 -22.65 5.74
N GLY A 69 1.45 -23.02 6.25
CA GLY A 69 2.50 -23.65 5.45
C GLY A 69 3.66 -22.71 5.11
N HIS A 70 4.40 -23.05 4.05
CA HIS A 70 5.60 -22.32 3.68
C HIS A 70 5.27 -20.93 3.11
N PRO A 71 5.91 -19.84 3.61
CA PRO A 71 5.58 -18.47 3.19
C PRO A 71 5.66 -18.25 1.68
N LEU A 72 6.67 -18.81 0.99
CA LEU A 72 6.81 -18.65 -0.45
C LEU A 72 5.71 -19.36 -1.23
N SER A 73 5.18 -20.48 -0.73
CA SER A 73 4.02 -21.14 -1.34
C SER A 73 2.77 -20.25 -1.26
N PHE A 74 2.51 -19.66 -0.10
CA PHE A 74 1.43 -18.70 0.05
C PHE A 74 1.61 -17.49 -0.89
N ILE A 75 2.82 -16.94 -0.96
CA ILE A 75 3.13 -15.82 -1.84
C ILE A 75 2.86 -16.17 -3.30
N ALA A 76 3.39 -17.28 -3.78
CA ALA A 76 3.28 -17.68 -5.19
C ALA A 76 1.84 -18.01 -5.60
N PHE A 77 1.12 -18.78 -4.79
CA PHE A 77 -0.17 -19.36 -5.19
C PHE A 77 -1.39 -18.61 -4.68
N LYS A 78 -1.24 -17.70 -3.70
CA LYS A 78 -2.34 -16.94 -3.12
C LYS A 78 -2.09 -15.44 -3.21
N GLN A 79 -0.99 -14.90 -2.67
CA GLN A 79 -0.73 -13.47 -2.67
C GLN A 79 -0.57 -12.91 -4.08
N VAL A 80 0.13 -13.59 -4.98
CA VAL A 80 0.31 -13.13 -6.36
C VAL A 80 -1.04 -13.04 -7.08
N PRO A 81 -1.89 -14.08 -7.16
CA PRO A 81 -3.20 -13.98 -7.78
C PRO A 81 -4.13 -12.96 -7.12
N TRP A 82 -4.16 -12.90 -5.79
CA TRP A 82 -5.12 -12.08 -5.06
C TRP A 82 -4.75 -10.60 -4.98
N HIS A 83 -3.46 -10.28 -5.03
CA HIS A 83 -2.96 -8.92 -4.76
C HIS A 83 -2.03 -8.39 -5.85
N HIS A 84 -0.98 -9.12 -6.22
CA HIS A 84 0.03 -8.59 -7.13
C HIS A 84 -0.38 -8.57 -8.60
N TYR A 85 -1.25 -9.48 -9.02
CA TYR A 85 -1.64 -9.61 -10.43
C TYR A 85 -2.20 -8.31 -11.01
N SER A 86 -3.12 -7.67 -10.33
CA SER A 86 -3.71 -6.40 -10.78
C SER A 86 -2.68 -5.26 -10.85
N ARG A 87 -1.75 -5.21 -9.91
CA ARG A 87 -0.66 -4.24 -9.94
C ARG A 87 0.28 -4.47 -11.12
N LEU A 88 0.69 -5.71 -11.32
CA LEU A 88 1.54 -6.08 -12.46
C LEU A 88 0.87 -5.78 -13.78
N ALA A 89 -0.41 -6.07 -13.93
CA ALA A 89 -1.18 -5.80 -15.14
C ALA A 89 -1.19 -4.28 -15.46
N VAL A 90 -1.37 -3.43 -14.45
CA VAL A 90 -1.31 -1.97 -14.63
C VAL A 90 0.10 -1.52 -15.04
N GLU A 91 1.14 -1.99 -14.38
CA GLU A 91 2.52 -1.64 -14.73
C GLU A 91 2.90 -2.15 -16.13
N GLN A 92 2.56 -3.41 -16.45
CA GLN A 92 2.83 -4.04 -17.74
C GLN A 92 2.03 -3.46 -18.92
N SER A 93 0.93 -2.76 -18.65
CA SER A 93 0.21 -2.02 -19.68
C SER A 93 1.04 -0.87 -20.28
N GLN A 94 2.09 -0.43 -19.59
CA GLN A 94 2.94 0.69 -19.99
C GLN A 94 4.33 0.25 -20.46
N LEU A 95 4.95 -0.75 -19.80
CA LEU A 95 6.33 -1.17 -20.08
C LEU A 95 6.57 -2.63 -19.67
N THR A 96 7.67 -3.20 -20.14
CA THR A 96 8.06 -4.55 -19.74
C THR A 96 8.77 -4.52 -18.38
N LEU A 97 8.25 -5.29 -17.43
CA LEU A 97 8.90 -5.47 -16.12
C LEU A 97 9.80 -6.70 -16.10
N ARG A 98 10.94 -6.55 -15.45
CA ARG A 98 11.86 -7.64 -15.12
C ARG A 98 12.25 -7.54 -13.65
N SER A 99 12.04 -8.61 -12.90
CA SER A 99 12.49 -8.73 -11.52
C SER A 99 13.50 -9.87 -11.42
N PRO A 100 14.74 -9.60 -11.04
CA PRO A 100 15.74 -10.67 -10.83
C PRO A 100 15.36 -11.60 -9.68
N TYR A 101 14.48 -11.16 -8.78
CA TYR A 101 13.98 -11.98 -7.67
C TYR A 101 13.03 -13.10 -8.09
N LEU A 102 12.53 -13.08 -9.33
CA LEU A 102 11.68 -14.14 -9.88
C LEU A 102 12.46 -15.17 -10.72
N ASP A 103 13.79 -15.13 -10.64
CA ASP A 103 14.64 -16.19 -11.21
C ASP A 103 14.35 -17.52 -10.49
N ASN A 104 14.16 -18.59 -11.28
CA ASN A 104 13.74 -19.88 -10.76
C ASN A 104 14.78 -20.51 -9.81
N ASP A 105 16.07 -20.36 -10.11
CA ASP A 105 17.15 -20.92 -9.27
C ASP A 105 17.21 -20.17 -7.95
N LEU A 106 17.07 -18.84 -7.97
CA LEU A 106 16.98 -18.03 -6.77
C LEU A 106 15.78 -18.39 -5.91
N VAL A 107 14.60 -18.53 -6.51
CA VAL A 107 13.39 -18.92 -5.78
C VAL A 107 13.54 -20.32 -5.17
N ALA A 108 14.09 -21.29 -5.92
CA ALA A 108 14.35 -22.64 -5.44
C ALA A 108 15.34 -22.66 -4.27
N LEU A 109 16.39 -21.82 -4.34
CA LEU A 109 17.36 -21.65 -3.26
C LEU A 109 16.68 -21.10 -1.99
N MET A 110 15.89 -20.02 -2.14
CA MET A 110 15.22 -19.38 -1.01
C MET A 110 14.12 -20.26 -0.41
N TYR A 111 13.50 -21.12 -1.21
CA TYR A 111 12.54 -22.10 -0.70
C TYR A 111 13.16 -23.12 0.29
N ARG A 112 14.46 -23.39 0.12
CA ARG A 112 15.24 -24.30 0.99
C ARG A 112 15.96 -23.55 2.12
N ALA A 113 15.88 -22.23 2.15
CA ALA A 113 16.56 -21.42 3.15
C ALA A 113 15.98 -21.66 4.55
N PRO A 114 16.82 -21.66 5.60
CA PRO A 114 16.34 -21.72 6.98
C PRO A 114 15.37 -20.56 7.30
N SER A 115 14.33 -20.85 8.09
CA SER A 115 13.26 -19.88 8.43
C SER A 115 13.80 -18.62 9.11
N GLU A 116 14.90 -18.73 9.85
CA GLU A 116 15.57 -17.62 10.52
C GLU A 116 16.09 -16.59 9.52
N LEU A 117 16.63 -17.05 8.38
CA LEU A 117 17.13 -16.19 7.32
C LEU A 117 15.99 -15.48 6.59
N LEU A 118 14.84 -16.14 6.42
CA LEU A 118 13.66 -15.55 5.77
C LEU A 118 13.05 -14.38 6.57
N SER A 119 13.37 -14.24 7.86
CA SER A 119 12.89 -13.11 8.68
C SER A 119 13.88 -11.95 8.76
N SER A 120 15.11 -12.13 8.26
CA SER A 120 16.23 -11.19 8.37
C SER A 120 16.45 -10.37 7.11
N LYS A 121 17.02 -9.17 7.28
CA LYS A 121 17.58 -8.38 6.17
C LYS A 121 19.04 -8.73 5.86
N GLU A 122 19.65 -9.55 6.69
CA GLU A 122 21.07 -9.90 6.61
C GLU A 122 21.47 -10.47 5.25
N PRO A 123 20.72 -11.43 4.65
CA PRO A 123 21.09 -11.96 3.33
C PRO A 123 21.18 -10.89 2.25
N SER A 124 20.23 -9.94 2.24
CA SER A 124 20.24 -8.85 1.26
C SER A 124 21.38 -7.87 1.47
N LEU A 125 21.66 -7.50 2.71
CA LEU A 125 22.75 -6.56 3.04
C LEU A 125 24.11 -7.20 2.76
N ARG A 126 24.28 -8.48 3.07
CA ARG A 126 25.49 -9.24 2.79
C ARG A 126 25.72 -9.38 1.30
N LEU A 127 24.68 -9.70 0.51
CA LEU A 127 24.77 -9.77 -0.95
C LEU A 127 25.25 -8.44 -1.55
N ILE A 128 24.73 -7.32 -1.07
CA ILE A 128 25.16 -5.98 -1.52
C ILE A 128 26.63 -5.73 -1.15
N HIS A 129 27.02 -6.05 0.08
CA HIS A 129 28.37 -5.81 0.57
C HIS A 129 29.41 -6.66 -0.16
N GLU A 130 29.13 -7.95 -0.36
CA GLU A 130 30.04 -8.89 -1.06
C GLU A 130 30.06 -8.60 -2.58
N GLY A 131 28.92 -8.21 -3.16
CA GLY A 131 28.84 -7.90 -4.59
C GLY A 131 29.47 -6.55 -4.96
N ASN A 132 29.22 -5.51 -4.16
CA ASN A 132 29.80 -4.18 -4.37
C ASN A 132 29.87 -3.38 -3.05
N PRO A 133 31.07 -3.33 -2.41
CA PRO A 133 31.25 -2.60 -1.15
C PRO A 133 30.95 -1.09 -1.21
N LEU A 134 31.02 -0.48 -2.40
CA LEU A 134 30.64 0.94 -2.55
C LEU A 134 29.15 1.15 -2.41
N LEU A 135 28.33 0.23 -2.94
CA LEU A 135 26.88 0.27 -2.79
C LEU A 135 26.47 0.06 -1.32
N ALA A 136 27.22 -0.74 -0.57
CA ALA A 136 26.96 -0.97 0.85
C ALA A 136 27.12 0.29 1.72
N LYS A 137 27.79 1.32 1.23
CA LYS A 137 27.95 2.62 1.91
C LYS A 137 26.78 3.56 1.69
N LEU A 138 25.93 3.27 0.70
CA LEU A 138 24.74 4.09 0.42
C LEU A 138 23.66 3.78 1.47
N PRO A 139 23.06 4.81 2.07
CA PRO A 139 21.94 4.60 2.97
C PRO A 139 20.71 4.12 2.21
N THR A 140 20.01 3.13 2.78
CA THR A 140 18.68 2.74 2.28
C THR A 140 17.63 3.79 2.69
N ASP A 141 16.43 3.69 2.14
CA ASP A 141 15.25 4.46 2.55
C ASP A 141 14.92 4.34 4.05
N ARG A 142 15.40 3.27 4.68
CA ARG A 142 15.27 3.00 6.13
C ARG A 142 16.49 3.40 6.93
N GLY A 143 17.43 4.15 6.35
CA GLY A 143 18.63 4.61 7.00
C GLY A 143 19.63 3.50 7.34
N LEU A 144 19.51 2.31 6.75
CA LEU A 144 20.45 1.21 6.97
C LEU A 144 21.68 1.40 6.11
N VAL A 145 22.85 1.34 6.72
CA VAL A 145 24.17 1.27 6.07
C VAL A 145 24.94 0.12 6.68
N TYR A 146 25.51 -0.74 5.86
CA TYR A 146 26.18 -1.96 6.34
C TYR A 146 27.43 -1.67 7.20
N SER A 147 28.09 -0.55 6.97
CA SER A 147 29.40 -0.21 7.57
C SER A 147 29.38 0.88 8.64
N GLU A 148 28.19 1.28 9.14
CA GLU A 148 28.12 2.33 10.18
C GLU A 148 28.47 1.83 11.58
N THR A 149 29.00 2.74 12.40
CA THR A 149 29.16 2.46 13.83
C THR A 149 27.81 2.15 14.46
N PRO A 150 27.73 1.18 15.40
CA PRO A 150 26.46 0.69 15.95
C PRO A 150 25.56 1.79 16.55
N ILE A 151 26.14 2.85 17.07
CA ILE A 151 25.41 3.96 17.72
C ILE A 151 24.76 4.86 16.67
N ILE A 152 25.54 5.32 15.69
CA ILE A 152 25.05 6.20 14.61
C ILE A 152 24.00 5.49 13.77
N GLY A 153 24.23 4.21 13.42
CA GLY A 153 23.29 3.39 12.70
C GLY A 153 21.97 3.20 13.45
N LYS A 154 21.99 3.02 14.77
CA LYS A 154 20.77 2.93 15.59
C LYS A 154 19.98 4.22 15.60
N ILE A 155 20.63 5.38 15.79
CA ILE A 155 19.96 6.68 15.81
C ILE A 155 19.33 6.97 14.45
N ARG A 156 20.06 6.77 13.36
CA ARG A 156 19.55 6.97 11.99
C ARG A 156 18.38 6.05 11.70
N LYS A 157 18.46 4.77 12.08
CA LYS A 157 17.38 3.80 11.92
C LYS A 157 16.13 4.24 12.70
N LEU A 158 16.26 4.64 13.97
CA LEU A 158 15.13 5.10 14.78
C LEU A 158 14.48 6.34 14.18
N SER A 159 15.28 7.32 13.74
CA SER A 159 14.76 8.53 13.08
C SER A 159 14.02 8.20 11.77
N ALA A 160 14.60 7.33 10.92
CA ALA A 160 13.95 6.92 9.68
C ALA A 160 12.66 6.12 9.94
N GLU A 161 12.68 5.19 10.91
CA GLU A 161 11.46 4.46 11.30
C GLU A 161 10.37 5.38 11.85
N PHE A 162 10.76 6.37 12.65
CA PHE A 162 9.83 7.36 13.19
C PHE A 162 9.19 8.17 12.06
N THR A 163 9.98 8.73 11.15
CA THR A 163 9.46 9.55 10.04
C THR A 163 8.57 8.75 9.10
N VAL A 164 8.94 7.49 8.77
CA VAL A 164 8.08 6.58 8.01
C VAL A 164 6.75 6.34 8.72
N ARG A 165 6.80 5.97 10.01
CA ARG A 165 5.57 5.69 10.77
C ARG A 165 4.70 6.93 10.91
N ALA A 166 5.30 8.10 11.14
CA ALA A 166 4.58 9.36 11.25
C ALA A 166 3.86 9.72 9.94
N GLU A 167 4.54 9.60 8.80
CA GLU A 167 3.97 9.87 7.48
C GLU A 167 2.82 8.91 7.14
N TYR A 168 3.01 7.60 7.40
CA TYR A 168 1.95 6.61 7.18
C TYR A 168 0.79 6.76 8.16
N ALA A 169 1.06 7.08 9.42
CA ALA A 169 0.04 7.34 10.41
C ALA A 169 -0.78 8.58 10.05
N TYR A 170 -0.12 9.64 9.60
CA TYR A 170 -0.80 10.85 9.15
C TYR A 170 -1.79 10.55 8.02
N ASP A 171 -1.38 9.78 7.02
CA ASP A 171 -2.20 9.52 5.82
C ASP A 171 -3.32 8.50 6.08
N TYR A 172 -3.01 7.36 6.72
CA TYR A 172 -3.94 6.24 6.85
C TYR A 172 -4.35 5.86 8.27
N GLY A 173 -3.50 6.12 9.24
CA GLY A 173 -3.62 5.59 10.60
C GLY A 173 -3.90 6.62 11.68
N MET A 174 -4.14 7.89 11.33
CA MET A 174 -4.39 8.93 12.32
C MET A 174 -5.70 8.67 13.07
N PRO A 175 -5.68 8.63 14.41
CA PRO A 175 -6.90 8.57 15.21
C PRO A 175 -7.82 9.76 14.91
N GLN A 176 -9.13 9.54 14.91
CA GLN A 176 -10.11 10.57 14.54
C GLN A 176 -10.00 11.85 15.38
N ARG A 177 -9.75 11.72 16.70
CA ARG A 177 -9.53 12.87 17.58
C ARG A 177 -8.33 13.73 17.18
N LEU A 178 -7.26 13.10 16.67
CA LEU A 178 -6.08 13.83 16.16
C LEU A 178 -6.37 14.46 14.79
N ALA A 179 -7.24 13.86 13.99
CA ALA A 179 -7.66 14.45 12.73
C ALA A 179 -8.46 15.76 12.93
N GLU A 180 -9.27 15.83 13.99
CA GLU A 180 -9.99 17.05 14.39
C GLU A 180 -9.02 18.17 14.81
N LEU A 181 -7.99 17.84 15.59
CA LEU A 181 -6.93 18.79 15.98
C LEU A 181 -6.11 19.25 14.77
N ASP A 182 -5.75 18.33 13.87
CA ASP A 182 -5.04 18.63 12.63
C ASP A 182 -5.85 19.60 11.75
N HIS A 183 -7.18 19.46 11.72
CA HIS A 183 -8.04 20.39 11.02
C HIS A 183 -7.94 21.82 11.58
N LEU A 184 -7.90 21.98 12.89
CA LEU A 184 -7.74 23.30 13.53
C LEU A 184 -6.37 23.93 13.21
N LEU A 185 -5.34 23.10 13.02
CA LEU A 185 -3.99 23.52 12.68
C LEU A 185 -3.72 23.55 11.15
N ALA A 186 -4.71 23.18 10.33
CA ALA A 186 -4.56 23.13 8.88
C ALA A 186 -4.02 24.44 8.24
N PRO A 187 -4.35 25.64 8.72
CA PRO A 187 -3.78 26.87 8.17
C PRO A 187 -2.25 26.96 8.34
N LEU A 188 -1.66 26.25 9.28
CA LEU A 188 -0.21 26.23 9.52
C LEU A 188 0.53 25.26 8.61
N HIS A 189 -0.19 24.43 7.85
CA HIS A 189 0.38 23.45 6.93
C HIS A 189 1.48 22.56 7.54
N LEU A 190 1.29 22.12 8.80
CA LEU A 190 2.27 21.31 9.52
C LEU A 190 2.52 19.96 8.84
N GLU A 191 1.57 19.46 8.06
CA GLU A 191 1.72 18.25 7.23
C GLU A 191 2.93 18.33 6.30
N ARG A 192 3.30 19.52 5.80
CA ARG A 192 4.47 19.71 4.92
C ARG A 192 5.80 19.32 5.56
N MET A 193 5.85 19.31 6.89
CA MET A 193 7.04 18.88 7.62
C MET A 193 7.23 17.36 7.60
N LEU A 194 6.15 16.60 7.45
CA LEU A 194 6.14 15.14 7.50
C LEU A 194 6.00 14.50 6.11
N LEU A 195 5.20 15.12 5.24
CA LEU A 195 4.84 14.55 3.94
C LEU A 195 5.97 14.67 2.91
N GLY A 196 6.05 13.69 2.00
CA GLY A 196 7.01 13.70 0.90
C GLY A 196 8.41 13.17 1.24
N ARG A 197 8.61 12.63 2.45
CA ARG A 197 9.89 12.03 2.87
C ARG A 197 10.05 10.58 2.40
N HIS A 198 8.95 9.81 2.43
CA HIS A 198 8.93 8.37 2.12
C HIS A 198 7.81 7.98 1.16
N LYS A 199 6.81 8.84 0.99
CA LYS A 199 5.69 8.63 0.08
C LYS A 199 5.59 9.80 -0.90
N PHE A 200 5.21 9.50 -2.13
CA PHE A 200 5.01 10.50 -3.19
C PHE A 200 3.52 10.88 -3.36
N TYR A 201 2.62 10.17 -2.72
CA TYR A 201 1.18 10.40 -2.82
C TYR A 201 0.56 10.45 -1.43
N HIS A 202 -0.30 11.45 -1.23
CA HIS A 202 -0.92 11.76 0.05
C HIS A 202 -2.42 11.88 -0.13
N PHE A 203 -3.08 10.74 -0.24
CA PHE A 203 -4.50 10.69 -0.57
C PHE A 203 -5.39 11.34 0.49
N ARG A 204 -5.01 11.32 1.77
CA ARG A 204 -5.75 12.06 2.80
C ARG A 204 -5.92 13.54 2.43
N VAL A 205 -4.81 14.20 2.06
CA VAL A 205 -4.80 15.62 1.68
C VAL A 205 -5.52 15.81 0.34
N TRP A 206 -5.22 14.97 -0.65
CA TRP A 206 -5.85 15.08 -1.96
C TRP A 206 -7.36 14.89 -1.92
N TYR A 207 -7.88 13.96 -1.12
CA TYR A 207 -9.32 13.73 -0.96
C TYR A 207 -10.00 14.85 -0.18
N ARG A 208 -9.29 15.50 0.74
CA ARG A 208 -9.79 16.69 1.41
C ARG A 208 -9.84 17.89 0.46
N ASP A 209 -8.83 18.08 -0.36
CA ASP A 209 -8.61 19.28 -1.16
C ASP A 209 -8.92 19.04 -2.65
N GLN A 210 -7.93 18.62 -3.44
CA GLN A 210 -7.99 18.61 -4.91
C GLN A 210 -9.03 17.63 -5.49
N LEU A 211 -9.23 16.49 -4.84
CA LEU A 211 -10.16 15.46 -5.29
C LEU A 211 -11.50 15.49 -4.54
N SER A 212 -11.74 16.47 -3.68
CA SER A 212 -12.95 16.50 -2.84
C SER A 212 -14.24 16.56 -3.66
N GLN A 213 -14.24 17.36 -4.73
CA GLN A 213 -15.39 17.46 -5.63
C GLN A 213 -15.63 16.14 -6.37
N TYR A 214 -14.57 15.57 -6.94
CA TYR A 214 -14.65 14.27 -7.63
C TYR A 214 -15.20 13.17 -6.71
N LEU A 215 -14.75 13.10 -5.45
CA LEU A 215 -15.28 12.14 -4.50
C LEU A 215 -16.77 12.32 -4.25
N LYS A 216 -17.23 13.56 -4.10
CA LYS A 216 -18.65 13.86 -3.89
C LYS A 216 -19.47 13.48 -5.12
N GLU A 217 -19.00 13.79 -6.32
CA GLU A 217 -19.69 13.44 -7.57
C GLU A 217 -19.82 11.93 -7.74
N ILE A 218 -18.82 11.14 -7.36
CA ILE A 218 -18.85 9.68 -7.53
C ILE A 218 -19.55 8.98 -6.37
N LEU A 219 -19.23 9.31 -5.12
CA LEU A 219 -19.67 8.57 -3.94
C LEU A 219 -20.97 9.08 -3.34
N LEU A 220 -21.38 10.33 -3.63
CA LEU A 220 -22.66 10.88 -3.18
C LEU A 220 -23.75 10.87 -4.27
N ASP A 221 -23.43 10.37 -5.46
CA ASP A 221 -24.39 10.04 -6.50
C ASP A 221 -25.44 9.06 -5.94
N SER A 222 -26.67 9.17 -6.42
CA SER A 222 -27.78 8.30 -6.00
C SER A 222 -27.46 6.81 -6.19
N ARG A 223 -26.75 6.45 -7.28
CA ARG A 223 -26.33 5.06 -7.53
C ARG A 223 -25.42 4.53 -6.43
N ALA A 224 -24.38 5.27 -6.06
CA ALA A 224 -23.43 4.86 -5.02
C ALA A 224 -24.11 4.74 -3.65
N ARG A 225 -25.05 5.64 -3.33
CA ARG A 225 -25.77 5.64 -2.05
C ARG A 225 -26.81 4.53 -1.92
N HIS A 226 -27.26 3.94 -3.02
CA HIS A 226 -28.25 2.85 -3.04
C HIS A 226 -27.62 1.50 -3.40
N ARG A 227 -26.31 1.34 -3.26
CA ARG A 227 -25.65 0.03 -3.44
C ARG A 227 -26.05 -0.92 -2.32
N ASP A 228 -26.44 -2.14 -2.68
CA ASP A 228 -26.91 -3.17 -1.74
C ASP A 228 -25.83 -3.60 -0.72
N TYR A 229 -24.58 -3.29 -0.97
CA TYR A 229 -23.44 -3.63 -0.11
C TYR A 229 -22.93 -2.45 0.73
N LEU A 230 -23.45 -1.24 0.57
CA LEU A 230 -23.05 -0.03 1.29
C LEU A 230 -24.18 0.61 2.07
N GLN A 231 -23.87 1.06 3.28
CA GLN A 231 -24.74 1.93 4.08
C GLN A 231 -24.65 3.37 3.57
N GLY A 232 -25.53 3.78 2.67
CA GLY A 232 -25.49 5.07 1.98
C GLY A 232 -25.40 6.29 2.91
N ARG A 233 -26.14 6.28 4.05
CA ARG A 233 -26.07 7.38 5.04
C ARG A 233 -24.70 7.45 5.73
N VAL A 234 -24.08 6.31 5.97
CA VAL A 234 -22.74 6.25 6.58
C VAL A 234 -21.71 6.74 5.58
N LEU A 235 -21.79 6.30 4.32
CA LEU A 235 -20.93 6.76 3.22
C LEU A 235 -20.99 8.28 3.08
N GLU A 236 -22.18 8.86 3.02
CA GLU A 236 -22.38 10.30 2.91
C GLU A 236 -21.73 11.06 4.07
N ARG A 237 -21.97 10.62 5.31
CA ARG A 237 -21.34 11.22 6.49
C ARG A 237 -19.81 11.15 6.44
N MET A 238 -19.26 10.01 6.04
CA MET A 238 -17.82 9.80 5.96
C MET A 238 -17.16 10.70 4.90
N VAL A 239 -17.73 10.74 3.70
CA VAL A 239 -17.22 11.59 2.61
C VAL A 239 -17.27 13.06 3.02
N ASN A 240 -18.38 13.51 3.59
CA ASN A 240 -18.53 14.90 4.02
C ASN A 240 -17.58 15.25 5.17
N ALA A 241 -17.41 14.39 6.17
CA ALA A 241 -16.49 14.63 7.27
C ALA A 241 -15.02 14.66 6.81
N HIS A 242 -14.65 13.76 5.88
CA HIS A 242 -13.30 13.72 5.33
C HIS A 242 -12.97 14.95 4.49
N THR A 243 -13.86 15.32 3.55
CA THR A 243 -13.65 16.47 2.65
C THR A 243 -13.68 17.83 3.37
N LYS A 244 -14.28 17.89 4.56
CA LYS A 244 -14.21 19.04 5.46
C LYS A 244 -12.96 19.01 6.37
N GLY A 245 -12.17 17.94 6.34
CA GLY A 245 -10.98 17.77 7.18
C GLY A 245 -11.27 17.37 8.63
N TRP A 246 -12.53 17.14 9.01
CA TRP A 246 -12.90 16.82 10.39
C TRP A 246 -12.50 15.42 10.83
N GLN A 247 -12.48 14.48 9.89
CA GLN A 247 -12.16 13.09 10.16
C GLN A 247 -11.30 12.50 9.06
N ASN A 248 -10.55 11.44 9.37
CA ASN A 248 -9.73 10.71 8.41
C ASN A 248 -10.38 9.38 8.01
N TRP A 249 -10.97 9.34 6.82
CA TRP A 249 -11.58 8.17 6.22
C TRP A 249 -10.89 7.73 4.92
N THR A 250 -9.59 7.99 4.81
CA THR A 250 -8.82 7.72 3.58
C THR A 250 -8.95 6.28 3.12
N GLN A 251 -8.82 5.30 4.02
CA GLN A 251 -8.88 3.88 3.65
C GLN A 251 -10.28 3.44 3.23
N GLU A 252 -11.30 3.89 3.94
CA GLU A 252 -12.69 3.59 3.63
C GLU A 252 -13.10 4.21 2.29
N ILE A 253 -12.69 5.44 2.04
CA ILE A 253 -12.91 6.12 0.76
C ILE A 253 -12.21 5.38 -0.37
N HIS A 254 -10.96 4.93 -0.20
CA HIS A 254 -10.28 4.10 -1.20
C HIS A 254 -11.11 2.87 -1.58
N ARG A 255 -11.63 2.15 -0.58
CA ARG A 255 -12.41 0.93 -0.81
C ARG A 255 -13.74 1.23 -1.48
N ALA A 256 -14.49 2.20 -0.95
CA ALA A 256 -15.78 2.59 -1.52
C ALA A 256 -15.62 3.10 -2.97
N LEU A 257 -14.62 3.95 -3.22
CA LEU A 257 -14.35 4.47 -4.56
C LEU A 257 -13.92 3.36 -5.53
N THR A 258 -13.09 2.43 -5.08
CA THR A 258 -12.68 1.28 -5.89
C THR A 258 -13.88 0.41 -6.27
N LEU A 259 -14.74 0.06 -5.31
CA LEU A 259 -15.94 -0.73 -5.55
C LEU A 259 -16.90 -0.02 -6.51
N GLU A 260 -17.15 1.27 -6.29
CA GLU A 260 -18.04 2.05 -7.13
C GLU A 260 -17.52 2.19 -8.57
N LEU A 261 -16.22 2.41 -8.75
CA LEU A 261 -15.62 2.48 -10.09
C LEU A 261 -15.62 1.12 -10.79
N LEU A 262 -15.39 0.03 -10.08
CA LEU A 262 -15.53 -1.33 -10.62
C LEU A 262 -16.97 -1.58 -11.07
N GLN A 263 -17.94 -1.24 -10.23
CA GLN A 263 -19.36 -1.38 -10.56
C GLN A 263 -19.72 -0.63 -11.83
N ARG A 264 -19.37 0.66 -11.90
CA ARG A 264 -19.69 1.51 -13.07
C ARG A 264 -18.94 1.13 -14.34
N GLN A 265 -17.69 0.70 -14.23
CA GLN A 265 -16.82 0.52 -15.38
C GLN A 265 -16.84 -0.90 -15.95
N LEU A 266 -17.05 -1.91 -15.11
CA LEU A 266 -16.93 -3.30 -15.49
C LEU A 266 -18.26 -4.07 -15.40
N ILE A 267 -19.15 -3.72 -14.46
CA ILE A 267 -20.38 -4.50 -14.25
C ILE A 267 -21.56 -3.85 -14.95
N GLU A 268 -21.75 -2.55 -14.81
CA GLU A 268 -22.90 -1.84 -15.39
C GLU A 268 -22.72 -1.46 -16.88
N ARG A 269 -21.55 -1.66 -17.46
CA ARG A 269 -21.31 -1.43 -18.89
C ARG A 269 -21.70 -2.60 -19.78
N TRP A 270 -22.02 -3.75 -19.19
CA TRP A 270 -22.49 -4.96 -19.86
C TRP A 270 -23.96 -5.16 -19.50
#